data_654ab0631c8ac7be1239e8a1f41a7253
#
_entry.id   654ab0631c8ac7be1239e8a1f41a7253
#
_cell.length_a   1.000
_cell.length_b   1.000
_cell.length_c   1.000
_cell.angle_alpha   90.00
_cell.angle_beta   90.00
_cell.angle_gamma   90.00
#
_symmetry.space_group_name_H-M   'P 1'
#
loop_
_entity.id
_entity.type
_entity.pdbx_description
1 polymer ?
#
loop_
_entity_poly.entity_id
_entity_poly.type
_entity_poly.pdbx_seq_one_letter_code
_entity_poly.pdbx_strand_id
1 'polypeptide(L)'
;MFDLTIEASQCLQSWLCENGIREVKSNGSKLIEEGLISEHVLVLLNGQIAVNTTDQNGASQRLAVLNQGAIVGEMSWLEQRPAVADVITEADSEVLFLSVDLLDKLSNDEPELAAEWQRLIARKLAAQIKSQNAWIHRYEGPGEEIEPLRKVLVLFAVLDDLDVEQIAKMGSLRRIAPGNILLKQGEEVPSIYLILAGEADIWVNIEGINKKVGTSRRGELLGELTLLTSESQGASATVSSTDGMELLEINKNDLQKALSEKPAFADRFFRSLSCMMSQRSRDQLLARQLAARSRSAEADDDGDELDLGQLGGINRAGQRFHTLCQKFQSGGETRL
;
A
#
# COMPACT_ATOMS: atom_id res chain seq x y z
N MET A 1 28.08 -11.91 10.88
CA MET A 1 27.40 -10.80 10.19
C MET A 1 26.31 -11.47 9.37
N PHE A 2 25.05 -11.32 9.80
CA PHE A 2 23.93 -12.03 9.16
C PHE A 2 23.46 -11.18 8.00
N ASP A 3 23.57 -11.72 6.81
CA ASP A 3 23.00 -11.11 5.61
C ASP A 3 21.50 -11.42 5.60
N LEU A 4 20.72 -10.49 6.18
CA LEU A 4 19.30 -10.43 5.90
C LEU A 4 19.22 -10.07 4.41
N THR A 5 18.81 -10.98 3.55
CA THR A 5 18.63 -10.74 2.10
C THR A 5 17.50 -9.73 1.82
N ILE A 6 17.38 -8.74 2.68
CA ILE A 6 16.47 -7.61 2.61
C ILE A 6 17.31 -6.45 2.08
N GLU A 7 16.81 -5.70 1.11
CA GLU A 7 17.43 -4.45 0.63
C GLU A 7 17.32 -3.34 1.69
N ALA A 8 17.95 -3.53 2.84
CA ALA A 8 17.96 -2.62 3.98
C ALA A 8 19.39 -2.26 4.38
N SER A 9 19.57 -1.10 5.03
CA SER A 9 20.85 -0.68 5.59
C SER A 9 21.35 -1.67 6.65
N GLN A 10 22.65 -1.68 6.88
CA GLN A 10 23.23 -2.49 7.96
C GLN A 10 22.67 -2.10 9.33
N CYS A 11 22.37 -0.81 9.55
CA CYS A 11 21.78 -0.33 10.79
C CYS A 11 20.40 -0.95 11.04
N LEU A 12 19.51 -0.93 10.06
CA LEU A 12 18.19 -1.54 10.18
C LEU A 12 18.29 -3.06 10.36
N GLN A 13 19.16 -3.73 9.59
CA GLN A 13 19.39 -5.18 9.73
C GLN A 13 19.88 -5.55 11.14
N SER A 14 20.85 -4.79 11.68
CA SER A 14 21.34 -5.03 13.04
C SER A 14 20.24 -4.82 14.07
N TRP A 15 19.49 -3.73 13.94
CA TRP A 15 18.38 -3.43 14.85
C TRP A 15 17.32 -4.54 14.84
N LEU A 16 16.92 -5.02 13.65
CA LEU A 16 15.96 -6.11 13.52
C LEU A 16 16.45 -7.41 14.19
N CYS A 17 17.73 -7.76 13.99
CA CYS A 17 18.33 -8.96 14.57
C CYS A 17 18.51 -8.88 16.11
N GLU A 18 18.77 -7.69 16.64
CA GLU A 18 18.98 -7.47 18.08
C GLU A 18 17.66 -7.45 18.87
N ASN A 19 16.58 -6.98 18.23
CA ASN A 19 15.29 -6.77 18.89
C ASN A 19 14.25 -7.85 18.54
N GLY A 20 14.38 -8.52 17.40
CA GLY A 20 13.47 -9.60 16.98
C GLY A 20 13.79 -10.93 17.67
N ILE A 21 12.77 -11.79 17.76
CA ILE A 21 12.92 -13.16 18.27
C ILE A 21 13.15 -14.10 17.08
N ARG A 22 14.29 -14.78 17.07
CA ARG A 22 14.69 -15.73 16.04
C ARG A 22 14.29 -17.15 16.43
N GLU A 23 13.53 -17.83 15.57
CA GLU A 23 13.08 -19.19 15.80
C GLU A 23 13.22 -20.06 14.56
N VAL A 24 13.51 -21.36 14.78
CA VAL A 24 13.45 -22.38 13.75
C VAL A 24 12.10 -23.08 13.83
N LYS A 25 11.38 -23.11 12.73
CA LYS A 25 10.08 -23.77 12.60
C LYS A 25 10.19 -24.97 11.66
N SER A 26 9.64 -26.10 12.08
CA SER A 26 9.60 -27.31 11.26
C SER A 26 8.68 -27.13 10.06
N ASN A 27 8.92 -27.93 9.02
CA ASN A 27 8.01 -28.02 7.88
C ASN A 27 6.55 -28.27 8.33
N GLY A 28 5.59 -27.54 7.72
CA GLY A 28 4.17 -27.61 8.04
C GLY A 28 3.73 -26.76 9.24
N SER A 29 4.64 -25.98 9.86
CA SER A 29 4.27 -25.05 10.95
C SER A 29 3.45 -23.89 10.41
N LYS A 30 2.29 -23.63 11.02
CA LYS A 30 1.47 -22.45 10.73
C LYS A 30 2.08 -21.23 11.45
N LEU A 31 2.47 -20.22 10.70
CA LEU A 31 3.08 -18.98 11.20
C LEU A 31 2.06 -17.86 11.38
N ILE A 32 1.09 -17.77 10.46
CA ILE A 32 -0.04 -16.82 10.48
C ILE A 32 -1.30 -17.62 10.14
N GLU A 33 -2.40 -17.29 10.78
CA GLU A 33 -3.71 -17.92 10.58
C GLU A 33 -4.67 -16.96 9.89
N GLU A 34 -5.29 -17.42 8.78
CA GLU A 34 -6.34 -16.68 8.08
C GLU A 34 -7.51 -16.36 9.04
N GLY A 35 -8.02 -15.13 8.98
CA GLY A 35 -9.13 -14.68 9.84
C GLY A 35 -8.71 -14.19 11.24
N LEU A 36 -7.44 -14.33 11.65
CA LEU A 36 -6.92 -13.79 12.90
C LEU A 36 -6.01 -12.57 12.70
N ILE A 37 -6.01 -11.66 13.67
CA ILE A 37 -5.07 -10.54 13.68
C ILE A 37 -3.69 -11.06 14.06
N SER A 38 -2.67 -10.77 13.25
CA SER A 38 -1.29 -11.15 13.55
C SER A 38 -0.67 -10.19 14.58
N GLU A 39 -0.14 -10.74 15.66
CA GLU A 39 0.59 -9.99 16.69
C GLU A 39 2.06 -9.69 16.28
N HIS A 40 2.52 -10.27 15.16
CA HIS A 40 3.90 -10.16 14.68
C HIS A 40 3.94 -9.89 13.18
N VAL A 41 4.94 -9.14 12.78
CA VAL A 41 5.46 -9.14 11.41
C VAL A 41 6.65 -10.09 11.36
N LEU A 42 6.69 -10.95 10.38
CA LEU A 42 7.66 -12.03 10.26
C LEU A 42 8.61 -11.79 9.09
N VAL A 43 9.89 -12.04 9.30
CA VAL A 43 10.90 -12.02 8.23
C VAL A 43 11.47 -13.43 8.06
N LEU A 44 11.37 -13.99 6.87
CA LEU A 44 11.93 -15.30 6.56
C LEU A 44 13.45 -15.18 6.36
N LEU A 45 14.23 -15.70 7.29
CA LEU A 45 15.69 -15.67 7.25
C LEU A 45 16.28 -16.77 6.40
N ASN A 46 15.65 -17.96 6.41
CA ASN A 46 16.04 -19.12 5.62
C ASN A 46 14.84 -20.07 5.47
N GLY A 47 14.82 -20.87 4.40
CA GLY A 47 13.74 -21.83 4.14
C GLY A 47 12.73 -21.31 3.13
N GLN A 48 11.51 -21.85 3.20
CA GLN A 48 10.42 -21.55 2.26
C GLN A 48 9.08 -21.58 2.98
N ILE A 49 8.19 -20.63 2.64
CA ILE A 49 6.82 -20.54 3.17
C ILE A 49 5.80 -20.46 2.05
N ALA A 50 4.65 -21.09 2.24
CA ALA A 50 3.48 -20.96 1.38
C ALA A 50 2.46 -20.00 1.98
N VAL A 51 1.84 -19.20 1.14
CA VAL A 51 0.67 -18.37 1.45
C VAL A 51 -0.54 -19.06 0.84
N ASN A 52 -1.47 -19.50 1.67
CA ASN A 52 -2.64 -20.24 1.27
C ASN A 52 -3.90 -19.55 1.78
N THR A 53 -4.98 -19.61 1.01
CA THR A 53 -6.32 -19.19 1.45
C THR A 53 -7.27 -20.36 1.41
N THR A 54 -8.33 -20.28 2.21
CA THR A 54 -9.35 -21.32 2.28
C THR A 54 -10.54 -20.91 1.43
N ASP A 55 -10.97 -21.76 0.52
CA ASP A 55 -12.21 -21.56 -0.24
C ASP A 55 -13.46 -21.89 0.60
N GLN A 56 -14.64 -21.60 0.07
CA GLN A 56 -15.93 -21.86 0.75
C GLN A 56 -16.18 -23.35 1.07
N ASN A 57 -15.50 -24.25 0.35
CA ASN A 57 -15.63 -25.70 0.57
C ASN A 57 -14.61 -26.21 1.60
N GLY A 58 -13.82 -25.30 2.20
CA GLY A 58 -12.74 -25.66 3.11
C GLY A 58 -11.48 -26.16 2.42
N ALA A 59 -11.39 -26.06 1.07
CA ALA A 59 -10.22 -26.48 0.35
C ALA A 59 -9.15 -25.37 0.36
N SER A 60 -7.91 -25.74 0.67
CA SER A 60 -6.78 -24.81 0.66
C SER A 60 -6.34 -24.50 -0.76
N GLN A 61 -6.29 -23.23 -1.13
CA GLN A 61 -5.76 -22.73 -2.38
C GLN A 61 -4.45 -21.99 -2.16
N ARG A 62 -3.40 -22.39 -2.84
CA ARG A 62 -2.09 -21.74 -2.78
C ARG A 62 -2.10 -20.44 -3.59
N LEU A 63 -1.79 -19.35 -2.91
CA LEU A 63 -1.65 -18.02 -3.53
C LEU A 63 -0.23 -17.73 -3.97
N ALA A 64 0.75 -18.09 -3.13
CA ALA A 64 2.18 -17.84 -3.39
C ALA A 64 3.08 -18.80 -2.62
N VAL A 65 4.31 -18.94 -3.11
CA VAL A 65 5.43 -19.50 -2.36
C VAL A 65 6.48 -18.41 -2.23
N LEU A 66 6.94 -18.19 -1.02
CA LEU A 66 7.86 -17.12 -0.68
C LEU A 66 9.17 -17.72 -0.15
N ASN A 67 10.28 -17.10 -0.53
CA ASN A 67 11.63 -17.52 -0.20
C ASN A 67 12.27 -16.55 0.80
N GLN A 68 13.52 -16.81 1.15
CA GLN A 68 14.35 -15.98 2.01
C GLN A 68 14.21 -14.49 1.70
N GLY A 69 14.12 -13.65 2.74
CA GLY A 69 13.88 -12.21 2.66
C GLY A 69 12.40 -11.82 2.53
N ALA A 70 11.47 -12.79 2.50
CA ALA A 70 10.05 -12.48 2.55
C ALA A 70 9.66 -11.84 3.89
N ILE A 71 8.75 -10.88 3.83
CA ILE A 71 8.09 -10.28 5.00
C ILE A 71 6.62 -10.65 4.90
N VAL A 72 6.01 -11.12 5.98
CA VAL A 72 4.59 -11.49 6.06
C VAL A 72 3.98 -11.02 7.38
N GLY A 73 2.65 -10.83 7.42
CA GLY A 73 1.96 -10.28 8.59
C GLY A 73 1.88 -8.75 8.59
N GLU A 74 2.60 -8.09 7.68
CA GLU A 74 2.65 -6.64 7.54
C GLU A 74 1.29 -6.02 7.20
N MET A 75 0.47 -6.69 6.39
CA MET A 75 -0.87 -6.20 6.02
C MET A 75 -1.80 -6.18 7.24
N SER A 76 -1.77 -7.24 8.06
CA SER A 76 -2.57 -7.30 9.30
C SER A 76 -2.13 -6.22 10.29
N TRP A 77 -0.83 -6.00 10.45
CA TRP A 77 -0.28 -4.93 11.29
C TRP A 77 -0.66 -3.52 10.81
N LEU A 78 -0.44 -3.24 9.51
CA LEU A 78 -0.71 -1.91 8.94
C LEU A 78 -2.18 -1.51 9.02
N GLU A 79 -3.08 -2.46 8.79
CA GLU A 79 -4.52 -2.21 8.72
C GLU A 79 -5.25 -2.50 10.03
N GLN A 80 -4.58 -3.18 10.98
CA GLN A 80 -5.18 -3.72 12.21
C GLN A 80 -6.42 -4.58 11.94
N ARG A 81 -6.31 -5.43 10.92
CA ARG A 81 -7.37 -6.32 10.42
C ARG A 81 -6.89 -7.76 10.38
N PRO A 82 -7.81 -8.73 10.41
CA PRO A 82 -7.47 -10.14 10.25
C PRO A 82 -6.66 -10.43 8.98
N ALA A 83 -5.75 -11.40 9.07
CA ALA A 83 -4.97 -11.88 7.93
C ALA A 83 -5.90 -12.49 6.86
N VAL A 84 -5.59 -12.27 5.59
CA VAL A 84 -6.37 -12.75 4.44
C VAL A 84 -5.94 -14.12 3.96
N ALA A 85 -4.93 -14.72 4.59
CA ALA A 85 -4.38 -16.00 4.20
C ALA A 85 -3.59 -16.63 5.35
N ASP A 86 -3.52 -17.95 5.35
CA ASP A 86 -2.59 -18.75 6.14
C ASP A 86 -1.16 -18.61 5.60
N VAL A 87 -0.18 -18.55 6.49
CA VAL A 87 1.25 -18.67 6.15
C VAL A 87 1.81 -19.90 6.83
N ILE A 88 2.31 -20.86 6.01
CA ILE A 88 2.77 -22.18 6.47
C ILE A 88 4.17 -22.46 5.92
N THR A 89 5.05 -23.02 6.76
CA THR A 89 6.40 -23.44 6.31
C THR A 89 6.32 -24.64 5.37
N GLU A 90 7.04 -24.60 4.25
CA GLU A 90 7.18 -25.74 3.30
C GLU A 90 8.50 -26.51 3.44
N ALA A 91 9.38 -25.99 4.29
CA ALA A 91 10.62 -26.64 4.71
C ALA A 91 10.93 -26.20 6.14
N ASP A 92 11.89 -26.84 6.79
CA ASP A 92 12.44 -26.28 8.04
C ASP A 92 12.94 -24.89 7.75
N SER A 93 12.39 -23.92 8.45
CA SER A 93 12.56 -22.52 8.14
C SER A 93 12.99 -21.73 9.35
N GLU A 94 13.87 -20.78 9.15
CA GLU A 94 14.31 -19.86 10.16
C GLU A 94 13.60 -18.52 9.98
N VAL A 95 12.90 -18.07 11.03
CA VAL A 95 11.99 -16.92 10.99
C VAL A 95 12.35 -15.95 12.12
N LEU A 96 12.38 -14.67 11.78
CA LEU A 96 12.50 -13.57 12.73
C LEU A 96 11.11 -13.00 13.01
N PHE A 97 10.70 -13.02 14.28
CA PHE A 97 9.43 -12.48 14.77
C PHE A 97 9.64 -11.09 15.33
N LEU A 98 8.92 -10.12 14.80
CA LEU A 98 8.91 -8.72 15.23
C LEU A 98 7.52 -8.42 15.79
N SER A 99 7.41 -8.20 17.10
CA SER A 99 6.11 -7.86 17.69
C SER A 99 5.61 -6.50 17.20
N VAL A 100 4.29 -6.37 17.09
CA VAL A 100 3.63 -5.09 16.70
C VAL A 100 4.07 -3.96 17.64
N ASP A 101 4.10 -4.20 18.95
CA ASP A 101 4.56 -3.21 19.95
C ASP A 101 6.01 -2.76 19.73
N LEU A 102 6.88 -3.67 19.30
CA LEU A 102 8.28 -3.35 18.97
C LEU A 102 8.35 -2.40 17.76
N LEU A 103 7.58 -2.69 16.71
CA LEU A 103 7.54 -1.87 15.48
C LEU A 103 6.91 -0.50 15.73
N ASP A 104 5.92 -0.41 16.62
CA ASP A 104 5.33 0.87 17.00
C ASP A 104 6.28 1.71 17.87
N LYS A 105 7.12 1.08 18.72
CA LYS A 105 8.21 1.75 19.43
C LYS A 105 9.29 2.26 18.51
N LEU A 106 9.64 1.51 17.45
CA LEU A 106 10.63 1.94 16.46
C LEU A 106 10.30 3.31 15.87
N SER A 107 9.04 3.59 15.57
CA SER A 107 8.60 4.89 15.02
C SER A 107 8.82 6.06 16.01
N ASN A 108 8.78 5.79 17.32
CA ASN A 108 8.98 6.82 18.33
C ASN A 108 10.45 7.02 18.70
N ASP A 109 11.21 5.93 18.79
CA ASP A 109 12.56 5.93 19.34
C ASP A 109 13.63 6.15 18.26
N GLU A 110 13.43 5.58 17.06
CA GLU A 110 14.39 5.56 15.95
C GLU A 110 13.70 5.88 14.60
N PRO A 111 13.20 7.13 14.42
CA PRO A 111 12.36 7.46 13.26
C PRO A 111 13.06 7.31 11.90
N GLU A 112 14.40 7.37 11.85
CA GLU A 112 15.18 7.11 10.64
C GLU A 112 15.08 5.64 10.22
N LEU A 113 15.26 4.72 11.15
CA LEU A 113 15.13 3.28 10.91
C LEU A 113 13.68 2.91 10.65
N ALA A 114 12.73 3.55 11.32
CA ALA A 114 11.30 3.37 11.08
C ALA A 114 10.93 3.78 9.65
N ALA A 115 11.39 4.92 9.18
CA ALA A 115 11.17 5.38 7.81
C ALA A 115 11.74 4.40 6.78
N GLU A 116 12.93 3.87 7.02
CA GLU A 116 13.54 2.84 6.16
C GLU A 116 12.72 1.55 6.15
N TRP A 117 12.27 1.08 7.33
CA TRP A 117 11.42 -0.10 7.47
C TRP A 117 10.09 0.07 6.72
N GLN A 118 9.39 1.19 6.91
CA GLN A 118 8.14 1.49 6.21
C GLN A 118 8.33 1.57 4.70
N ARG A 119 9.43 2.19 4.24
CA ARG A 119 9.78 2.25 2.82
C ARG A 119 10.02 0.86 2.23
N LEU A 120 10.68 -0.02 2.97
CA LEU A 120 10.91 -1.41 2.56
C LEU A 120 9.59 -2.16 2.38
N ILE A 121 8.67 -2.04 3.33
CA ILE A 121 7.34 -2.65 3.26
C ILE A 121 6.55 -2.08 2.08
N ALA A 122 6.51 -0.76 1.91
CA ALA A 122 5.84 -0.11 0.79
C ALA A 122 6.36 -0.62 -0.56
N ARG A 123 7.69 -0.77 -0.72
CA ARG A 123 8.31 -1.34 -1.93
C ARG A 123 7.88 -2.78 -2.20
N LYS A 124 7.85 -3.63 -1.17
CA LYS A 124 7.41 -5.02 -1.30
C LYS A 124 5.95 -5.12 -1.71
N LEU A 125 5.07 -4.37 -1.05
CA LEU A 125 3.64 -4.32 -1.38
C LEU A 125 3.41 -3.78 -2.80
N ALA A 126 4.16 -2.74 -3.22
CA ALA A 126 4.10 -2.22 -4.58
C ALA A 126 4.53 -3.28 -5.62
N ALA A 127 5.58 -4.05 -5.36
CA ALA A 127 6.01 -5.16 -6.23
C ALA A 127 4.96 -6.27 -6.30
N GLN A 128 4.32 -6.60 -5.18
CA GLN A 128 3.24 -7.57 -5.11
C GLN A 128 2.04 -7.12 -5.97
N ILE A 129 1.60 -5.87 -5.86
CA ILE A 129 0.51 -5.31 -6.69
C ILE A 129 0.84 -5.40 -8.18
N LYS A 130 2.10 -5.08 -8.57
CA LYS A 130 2.52 -5.21 -9.98
C LYS A 130 2.42 -6.65 -10.48
N SER A 131 2.85 -7.63 -9.68
CA SER A 131 2.76 -9.05 -10.05
C SER A 131 1.31 -9.52 -10.09
N GLN A 132 0.47 -9.03 -9.19
CA GLN A 132 -0.97 -9.32 -9.17
C GLN A 132 -1.67 -8.73 -10.39
N ASN A 133 -1.36 -7.51 -10.78
CA ASN A 133 -1.90 -6.90 -12.00
C ASN A 133 -1.56 -7.71 -13.25
N ALA A 134 -0.33 -8.18 -13.38
CA ALA A 134 0.08 -9.03 -14.51
C ALA A 134 -0.71 -10.35 -14.57
N TRP A 135 -1.22 -10.85 -13.44
CA TRP A 135 -2.03 -12.07 -13.37
C TRP A 135 -3.51 -11.82 -13.70
N ILE A 136 -4.10 -10.69 -13.23
CA ILE A 136 -5.51 -10.30 -13.52
C ILE A 136 -5.74 -10.24 -15.03
N HIS A 137 -4.74 -9.88 -15.80
CA HIS A 137 -4.83 -9.77 -17.25
C HIS A 137 -5.00 -11.12 -18.01
N ARG A 138 -4.69 -12.24 -17.35
CA ARG A 138 -4.86 -13.58 -17.96
C ARG A 138 -6.24 -14.19 -17.72
N TYR A 139 -7.03 -13.63 -16.82
CA TYR A 139 -8.36 -14.13 -16.47
C TYR A 139 -9.39 -13.03 -16.65
N GLU A 140 -10.07 -13.04 -17.80
CA GLU A 140 -11.15 -12.11 -18.13
C GLU A 140 -12.38 -12.38 -17.27
N GLY A 141 -12.83 -11.39 -16.54
CA GLY A 141 -14.16 -11.26 -15.94
C GLY A 141 -14.40 -9.79 -15.62
N PRO A 142 -15.56 -9.21 -15.96
CA PRO A 142 -15.95 -7.90 -15.45
C PRO A 142 -16.27 -8.07 -13.97
N GLY A 143 -15.32 -7.74 -13.11
CA GLY A 143 -15.61 -7.56 -11.69
C GLY A 143 -16.28 -6.21 -11.52
N GLU A 144 -17.46 -6.16 -10.91
CA GLU A 144 -18.03 -4.93 -10.39
C GLU A 144 -17.03 -4.32 -9.41
N GLU A 145 -16.71 -3.03 -9.61
CA GLU A 145 -15.86 -2.29 -8.68
C GLU A 145 -16.62 -2.12 -7.35
N ILE A 146 -16.38 -3.01 -6.40
CA ILE A 146 -16.80 -2.78 -5.01
C ILE A 146 -15.80 -1.77 -4.44
N GLU A 147 -16.19 -0.50 -4.40
CA GLU A 147 -15.37 0.54 -3.78
C GLU A 147 -15.72 0.71 -2.31
N PRO A 148 -14.81 0.37 -1.39
CA PRO A 148 -14.96 0.74 0.01
C PRO A 148 -14.71 2.25 0.18
N LEU A 149 -15.62 2.97 0.82
CA LEU A 149 -15.50 4.37 1.28
C LEU A 149 -14.19 4.69 2.05
N ARG A 150 -13.42 3.65 2.42
CA ARG A 150 -12.22 3.74 3.26
C ARG A 150 -10.95 4.18 2.53
N LYS A 151 -10.84 4.05 1.20
CA LYS A 151 -9.60 4.32 0.45
C LYS A 151 -9.17 5.79 0.46
N VAL A 152 -10.14 6.69 0.50
CA VAL A 152 -9.95 8.13 0.22
C VAL A 152 -9.15 8.88 1.29
N LEU A 153 -9.01 8.37 2.51
CA LEU A 153 -8.44 9.13 3.62
C LEU A 153 -7.26 8.48 4.34
N VAL A 154 -6.74 7.37 3.82
CA VAL A 154 -5.64 6.61 4.46
C VAL A 154 -4.41 7.47 4.69
N LEU A 155 -4.01 8.24 3.69
CA LEU A 155 -2.89 9.17 3.79
C LEU A 155 -3.06 10.12 4.99
N PHE A 156 -4.24 10.73 5.12
CA PHE A 156 -4.54 11.72 6.15
C PHE A 156 -4.85 11.12 7.52
N ALA A 157 -5.09 9.82 7.61
CA ALA A 157 -5.23 9.11 8.87
C ALA A 157 -3.88 8.93 9.57
N VAL A 158 -2.82 8.68 8.80
CA VAL A 158 -1.45 8.42 9.30
C VAL A 158 -0.66 9.71 9.51
N LEU A 159 -0.71 10.64 8.54
CA LEU A 159 -0.03 11.94 8.61
C LEU A 159 -0.60 12.80 9.75
N ASP A 160 0.24 13.58 10.40
CA ASP A 160 -0.20 14.60 11.35
C ASP A 160 -0.49 15.96 10.68
N ASP A 161 -0.91 16.95 11.46
CA ASP A 161 -1.30 18.26 10.94
C ASP A 161 -0.08 19.03 10.39
N LEU A 162 1.11 18.85 10.97
CA LEU A 162 2.35 19.45 10.49
C LEU A 162 2.81 18.83 9.18
N ASP A 163 2.61 17.54 9.00
CA ASP A 163 2.91 16.83 7.75
C ASP A 163 2.01 17.33 6.62
N VAL A 164 0.71 17.51 6.89
CA VAL A 164 -0.25 18.06 5.93
C VAL A 164 0.13 19.48 5.55
N GLU A 165 0.56 20.29 6.51
CA GLU A 165 1.05 21.63 6.23
C GLU A 165 2.32 21.62 5.39
N GLN A 166 3.25 20.70 5.66
CA GLN A 166 4.46 20.47 4.87
C GLN A 166 4.14 20.10 3.42
N ILE A 167 3.22 19.16 3.21
CA ILE A 167 2.74 18.76 1.89
C ILE A 167 2.10 19.95 1.17
N ALA A 168 1.28 20.74 1.85
CA ALA A 168 0.66 21.93 1.28
C ALA A 168 1.68 22.98 0.82
N LYS A 169 2.77 23.16 1.57
CA LYS A 169 3.85 24.10 1.24
C LYS A 169 4.66 23.69 0.01
N MET A 170 4.82 22.37 -0.21
CA MET A 170 5.54 21.83 -1.35
C MET A 170 4.70 21.75 -2.62
N GLY A 171 3.38 21.76 -2.48
CA GLY A 171 2.46 21.50 -3.58
C GLY A 171 2.02 22.76 -4.32
N SER A 172 1.66 22.59 -5.58
CA SER A 172 1.01 23.59 -6.42
C SER A 172 -0.27 23.04 -7.03
N LEU A 173 -1.30 23.91 -7.17
CA LEU A 173 -2.56 23.50 -7.79
C LEU A 173 -2.40 23.29 -9.29
N ARG A 174 -2.81 22.12 -9.77
CA ARG A 174 -2.85 21.79 -11.20
C ARG A 174 -4.26 21.35 -11.58
N ARG A 175 -4.74 21.82 -12.74
CA ARG A 175 -6.03 21.44 -13.31
C ARG A 175 -5.84 20.66 -14.59
N ILE A 176 -6.56 19.56 -14.72
CA ILE A 176 -6.55 18.69 -15.89
C ILE A 176 -7.95 18.71 -16.49
N ALA A 177 -8.03 19.02 -17.78
CA ALA A 177 -9.32 19.04 -18.49
C ALA A 177 -9.85 17.60 -18.70
N PRO A 178 -11.16 17.43 -18.91
CA PRO A 178 -11.77 16.15 -19.25
C PRO A 178 -11.06 15.43 -20.39
N GLY A 179 -10.83 14.13 -20.24
CA GLY A 179 -10.19 13.28 -21.25
C GLY A 179 -8.67 13.44 -21.40
N ASN A 180 -8.05 14.43 -20.72
CA ASN A 180 -6.61 14.62 -20.84
C ASN A 180 -5.81 13.62 -20.01
N ILE A 181 -4.65 13.23 -20.55
CA ILE A 181 -3.70 12.31 -19.89
C ILE A 181 -2.83 13.11 -18.93
N LEU A 182 -2.76 12.68 -17.66
CA LEU A 182 -1.88 13.18 -16.65
C LEU A 182 -0.53 12.45 -16.64
N LEU A 183 -0.57 11.12 -16.69
CA LEU A 183 0.60 10.23 -16.72
C LEU A 183 0.44 9.24 -17.87
N LYS A 184 1.54 8.93 -18.56
CA LYS A 184 1.54 7.92 -19.61
C LYS A 184 2.47 6.77 -19.26
N GLN A 185 1.97 5.56 -19.39
CA GLN A 185 2.70 4.35 -19.06
C GLN A 185 4.08 4.33 -19.72
N GLY A 186 5.12 4.03 -18.93
CA GLY A 186 6.52 3.99 -19.35
C GLY A 186 7.22 5.34 -19.41
N GLU A 187 6.50 6.48 -19.33
CA GLU A 187 7.12 7.81 -19.30
C GLU A 187 7.56 8.20 -17.89
N GLU A 188 8.54 9.10 -17.81
CA GLU A 188 9.07 9.63 -16.56
C GLU A 188 7.96 10.37 -15.77
N VAL A 189 7.97 10.23 -14.46
CA VAL A 189 7.04 10.88 -13.54
C VAL A 189 7.81 11.83 -12.63
N PRO A 190 7.87 13.14 -12.95
CA PRO A 190 8.66 14.10 -12.17
C PRO A 190 8.00 14.54 -10.88
N SER A 191 6.70 14.35 -10.76
CA SER A 191 5.89 14.77 -9.61
C SER A 191 4.97 13.65 -9.14
N ILE A 192 4.54 13.70 -7.88
CA ILE A 192 3.38 12.95 -7.40
C ILE A 192 2.18 13.89 -7.34
N TYR A 193 0.99 13.33 -7.43
CA TYR A 193 -0.24 14.10 -7.52
C TYR A 193 -1.26 13.59 -6.52
N LEU A 194 -1.80 14.49 -5.70
CA LEU A 194 -2.92 14.19 -4.80
C LEU A 194 -4.20 14.73 -5.45
N ILE A 195 -5.20 13.89 -5.62
CA ILE A 195 -6.49 14.29 -6.19
C ILE A 195 -7.27 15.11 -5.14
N LEU A 196 -7.50 16.40 -5.44
CA LEU A 196 -8.32 17.28 -4.60
C LEU A 196 -9.79 17.25 -5.00
N ALA A 197 -10.07 17.12 -6.30
CA ALA A 197 -11.41 16.99 -6.86
C ALA A 197 -11.37 16.24 -8.20
N GLY A 198 -12.48 15.58 -8.54
CA GLY A 198 -12.61 14.78 -9.76
C GLY A 198 -12.11 13.35 -9.63
N GLU A 199 -12.07 12.63 -10.75
CA GLU A 199 -11.71 11.22 -10.86
C GLU A 199 -10.72 10.99 -12.00
N ALA A 200 -9.87 9.98 -11.85
CA ALA A 200 -8.88 9.56 -12.82
C ALA A 200 -9.05 8.09 -13.19
N ASP A 201 -9.16 7.79 -14.46
CA ASP A 201 -9.15 6.43 -14.99
C ASP A 201 -7.71 5.92 -15.14
N ILE A 202 -7.46 4.71 -14.65
CA ILE A 202 -6.17 4.04 -14.70
C ILE A 202 -6.19 2.98 -15.79
N TRP A 203 -5.29 3.12 -16.77
CA TRP A 203 -5.19 2.24 -17.92
C TRP A 203 -3.83 1.57 -18.00
N VAL A 204 -3.78 0.30 -18.33
CA VAL A 204 -2.53 -0.42 -18.60
C VAL A 204 -2.57 -0.94 -20.04
N ASN A 205 -1.49 -0.69 -20.77
CA ASN A 205 -1.29 -1.27 -22.09
C ASN A 205 -0.52 -2.58 -21.95
N ILE A 206 -1.11 -3.66 -22.47
CA ILE A 206 -0.50 -4.98 -22.50
C ILE A 206 -0.60 -5.50 -23.92
N GLU A 207 0.56 -5.77 -24.52
CA GLU A 207 0.65 -6.28 -25.89
C GLU A 207 -0.15 -5.46 -26.92
N GLY A 208 -0.23 -4.13 -26.72
CA GLY A 208 -0.96 -3.22 -27.61
C GLY A 208 -2.45 -3.01 -27.27
N ILE A 209 -2.98 -3.70 -26.26
CA ILE A 209 -4.37 -3.56 -25.83
C ILE A 209 -4.42 -2.69 -24.56
N ASN A 210 -5.18 -1.58 -24.62
CA ASN A 210 -5.45 -0.73 -23.49
C ASN A 210 -6.61 -1.31 -22.66
N LYS A 211 -6.35 -1.61 -21.38
CA LYS A 211 -7.36 -2.10 -20.44
C LYS A 211 -7.47 -1.14 -19.27
N LYS A 212 -8.69 -0.72 -18.93
CA LYS A 212 -8.96 0.00 -17.68
C LYS A 212 -8.81 -0.98 -16.52
N VAL A 213 -7.97 -0.61 -15.53
CA VAL A 213 -7.65 -1.46 -14.38
C VAL A 213 -8.15 -0.87 -13.07
N GLY A 214 -8.74 0.31 -13.12
CA GLY A 214 -9.30 0.97 -11.94
C GLY A 214 -9.57 2.45 -12.17
N THR A 215 -10.10 3.07 -11.13
CA THR A 215 -10.36 4.50 -11.03
C THR A 215 -9.75 5.01 -9.73
N SER A 216 -9.07 6.15 -9.75
CA SER A 216 -8.59 6.84 -8.57
C SER A 216 -9.41 8.09 -8.32
N ARG A 217 -9.68 8.37 -7.05
CA ARG A 217 -10.62 9.42 -6.63
C ARG A 217 -9.99 10.42 -5.66
N ARG A 218 -10.78 11.40 -5.29
CA ARG A 218 -10.44 12.44 -4.31
C ARG A 218 -9.75 11.87 -3.07
N GLY A 219 -8.58 12.40 -2.69
CA GLY A 219 -7.76 11.98 -1.54
C GLY A 219 -6.74 10.89 -1.86
N GLU A 220 -6.72 10.33 -3.07
CA GLU A 220 -5.72 9.36 -3.50
C GLU A 220 -4.51 10.01 -4.16
N LEU A 221 -3.35 9.32 -4.04
CA LEU A 221 -2.11 9.69 -4.68
C LEU A 221 -1.96 8.99 -6.03
N LEU A 222 -1.38 9.71 -7.00
CA LEU A 222 -1.00 9.22 -8.31
C LEU A 222 0.49 9.43 -8.54
N GLY A 223 1.16 8.47 -9.18
CA GLY A 223 2.61 8.52 -9.44
C GLY A 223 3.47 8.08 -8.25
N GLU A 224 2.86 7.73 -7.12
CA GLU A 224 3.50 7.33 -5.86
C GLU A 224 4.37 6.07 -6.01
N LEU A 225 3.99 5.13 -6.88
CA LEU A 225 4.75 3.90 -7.12
C LEU A 225 6.18 4.18 -7.63
N THR A 226 6.37 5.29 -8.30
CA THR A 226 7.70 5.68 -8.82
C THR A 226 8.65 6.19 -7.72
N LEU A 227 8.14 6.51 -6.51
CA LEU A 227 8.97 6.77 -5.32
C LEU A 227 9.54 5.48 -4.72
N LEU A 228 8.88 4.35 -4.98
CA LEU A 228 9.17 3.04 -4.39
C LEU A 228 9.98 2.15 -5.34
N THR A 229 10.01 2.46 -6.62
CA THR A 229 10.74 1.70 -7.65
C THR A 229 11.96 2.46 -8.13
N SER A 230 12.88 1.79 -8.84
CA SER A 230 14.02 2.46 -9.47
C SER A 230 13.54 3.48 -10.51
N GLU A 231 14.20 4.63 -10.57
CA GLU A 231 13.87 5.77 -11.45
C GLU A 231 13.76 5.40 -12.94
N SER A 232 14.36 4.28 -13.34
CA SER A 232 14.36 3.80 -14.73
C SER A 232 13.04 3.20 -15.23
N GLN A 233 12.04 3.00 -14.37
CA GLN A 233 10.84 2.24 -14.77
C GLN A 233 9.66 3.10 -15.24
N GLY A 234 9.68 4.42 -15.11
CA GLY A 234 8.57 5.29 -15.51
C GLY A 234 7.21 4.97 -14.85
N ALA A 235 6.14 5.57 -15.34
CA ALA A 235 4.78 5.33 -14.87
C ALA A 235 4.36 3.87 -15.13
N SER A 236 3.78 3.21 -14.14
CA SER A 236 3.29 1.83 -14.28
C SER A 236 1.99 1.72 -15.09
N ALA A 237 1.26 2.83 -15.24
CA ALA A 237 -0.02 2.92 -15.94
C ALA A 237 -0.19 4.30 -16.58
N THR A 238 -1.08 4.39 -17.55
CA THR A 238 -1.59 5.66 -18.07
C THR A 238 -2.75 6.13 -17.18
N VAL A 239 -2.70 7.40 -16.79
CA VAL A 239 -3.72 8.04 -15.95
C VAL A 239 -4.37 9.15 -16.75
N SER A 240 -5.68 9.12 -16.93
CA SER A 240 -6.45 10.12 -17.64
C SER A 240 -7.58 10.67 -16.77
N SER A 241 -7.89 11.95 -16.95
CA SER A 241 -9.06 12.56 -16.31
C SER A 241 -10.35 12.11 -16.96
N THR A 242 -11.34 11.72 -16.18
CA THR A 242 -12.69 11.39 -16.67
C THR A 242 -13.45 12.68 -17.01
N ASP A 243 -13.81 13.48 -16.01
CA ASP A 243 -14.65 14.68 -16.14
C ASP A 243 -13.93 15.98 -15.74
N GLY A 244 -12.61 15.94 -15.68
CA GLY A 244 -11.76 17.00 -15.16
C GLY A 244 -11.30 16.73 -13.74
N MET A 245 -10.07 17.19 -13.40
CA MET A 245 -9.47 16.99 -12.09
C MET A 245 -8.81 18.27 -11.57
N GLU A 246 -8.85 18.46 -10.26
CA GLU A 246 -7.98 19.36 -9.53
C GLU A 246 -7.00 18.55 -8.69
N LEU A 247 -5.72 18.83 -8.83
CA LEU A 247 -4.63 18.08 -8.23
C LEU A 247 -3.71 19.00 -7.44
N LEU A 248 -3.18 18.51 -6.33
CA LEU A 248 -1.98 19.05 -5.73
C LEU A 248 -0.79 18.33 -6.35
N GLU A 249 -0.01 19.04 -7.15
CA GLU A 249 1.23 18.57 -7.76
C GLU A 249 2.40 18.83 -6.82
N ILE A 250 3.16 17.80 -6.48
CA ILE A 250 4.31 17.86 -5.58
C ILE A 250 5.52 17.33 -6.34
N ASN A 251 6.53 18.19 -6.53
CA ASN A 251 7.77 17.77 -7.18
C ASN A 251 8.48 16.69 -6.37
N LYS A 252 8.97 15.64 -7.03
CA LYS A 252 9.63 14.51 -6.35
C LYS A 252 10.92 14.91 -5.64
N ASN A 253 11.72 15.80 -6.23
CA ASN A 253 12.98 16.22 -5.62
C ASN A 253 12.73 17.00 -4.32
N ASP A 254 11.70 17.88 -4.31
CA ASP A 254 11.32 18.62 -3.11
C ASP A 254 10.79 17.68 -2.02
N LEU A 255 9.98 16.69 -2.41
CA LEU A 255 9.49 15.68 -1.50
C LEU A 255 10.64 14.82 -0.96
N GLN A 256 11.53 14.32 -1.80
CA GLN A 256 12.68 13.51 -1.38
C GLN A 256 13.60 14.28 -0.42
N LYS A 257 13.83 15.59 -0.69
CA LYS A 257 14.55 16.45 0.23
C LYS A 257 13.86 16.55 1.57
N ALA A 258 12.55 16.82 1.60
CA ALA A 258 11.79 16.90 2.85
C ALA A 258 11.80 15.57 3.64
N LEU A 259 11.69 14.43 2.95
CA LEU A 259 11.77 13.10 3.56
C LEU A 259 13.16 12.81 4.14
N SER A 260 14.24 13.28 3.49
CA SER A 260 15.62 13.10 4.00
C SER A 260 15.94 14.02 5.19
N GLU A 261 15.35 15.21 5.24
CA GLU A 261 15.58 16.20 6.29
C GLU A 261 14.72 15.97 7.55
N LYS A 262 13.60 15.22 7.42
CA LYS A 262 12.61 15.03 8.49
C LYS A 262 12.23 13.56 8.64
N PRO A 263 13.02 12.77 9.39
CA PRO A 263 12.79 11.32 9.53
C PRO A 263 11.40 10.94 10.04
N ALA A 264 10.87 11.66 11.02
CA ALA A 264 9.52 11.40 11.54
C ALA A 264 8.41 11.66 10.51
N PHE A 265 8.56 12.65 9.63
CA PHE A 265 7.68 12.85 8.48
C PHE A 265 7.85 11.70 7.47
N ALA A 266 9.09 11.29 7.20
CA ALA A 266 9.37 10.18 6.29
C ALA A 266 8.76 8.87 6.75
N ASP A 267 8.87 8.54 8.05
CA ASP A 267 8.23 7.36 8.66
C ASP A 267 6.71 7.39 8.41
N ARG A 268 6.01 8.45 8.82
CA ARG A 268 4.56 8.57 8.62
C ARG A 268 4.15 8.58 7.15
N PHE A 269 4.94 9.23 6.29
CA PHE A 269 4.68 9.26 4.85
C PHE A 269 4.79 7.85 4.23
N PHE A 270 5.87 7.12 4.48
CA PHE A 270 6.03 5.77 3.97
C PHE A 270 5.05 4.78 4.62
N ARG A 271 4.71 4.95 5.91
CA ARG A 271 3.64 4.18 6.56
C ARG A 271 2.31 4.38 5.86
N SER A 272 1.96 5.61 5.50
CA SER A 272 0.73 5.90 4.76
C SER A 272 0.73 5.24 3.37
N LEU A 273 1.86 5.25 2.65
CA LEU A 273 2.00 4.52 1.39
C LEU A 273 1.87 3.00 1.61
N SER A 274 2.50 2.46 2.65
CA SER A 274 2.38 1.03 2.99
C SER A 274 0.92 0.65 3.25
N CYS A 275 0.18 1.45 4.01
CA CYS A 275 -1.25 1.23 4.26
C CYS A 275 -2.08 1.29 2.96
N MET A 276 -1.81 2.26 2.08
CA MET A 276 -2.51 2.34 0.78
C MET A 276 -2.21 1.13 -0.10
N MET A 277 -0.95 0.68 -0.17
CA MET A 277 -0.57 -0.51 -0.94
C MET A 277 -1.16 -1.78 -0.34
N SER A 278 -1.18 -1.89 0.99
CA SER A 278 -1.80 -3.01 1.71
C SER A 278 -3.28 -3.14 1.36
N GLN A 279 -4.04 -2.06 1.44
CA GLN A 279 -5.46 -2.05 1.08
C GLN A 279 -5.69 -2.43 -0.38
N ARG A 280 -4.92 -1.87 -1.32
CA ARG A 280 -5.00 -2.25 -2.74
C ARG A 280 -4.72 -3.74 -2.95
N SER A 281 -3.70 -4.28 -2.26
CA SER A 281 -3.37 -5.71 -2.35
C SER A 281 -4.48 -6.59 -1.79
N ARG A 282 -5.06 -6.21 -0.65
CA ARG A 282 -6.18 -6.91 -0.01
C ARG A 282 -7.41 -6.93 -0.93
N ASP A 283 -7.78 -5.80 -1.50
CA ASP A 283 -8.92 -5.71 -2.42
C ASP A 283 -8.73 -6.61 -3.64
N GLN A 284 -7.52 -6.65 -4.19
CA GLN A 284 -7.22 -7.55 -5.31
C GLN A 284 -7.28 -9.04 -4.93
N LEU A 285 -6.86 -9.39 -3.72
CA LEU A 285 -6.97 -10.77 -3.21
C LEU A 285 -8.42 -11.15 -3.00
N LEU A 286 -9.23 -10.28 -2.37
CA LEU A 286 -10.66 -10.51 -2.15
C LEU A 286 -11.43 -10.59 -3.48
N ALA A 287 -11.13 -9.71 -4.45
CA ALA A 287 -11.73 -9.78 -5.77
C ALA A 287 -11.45 -11.10 -6.49
N ARG A 288 -10.24 -11.68 -6.31
CA ARG A 288 -9.90 -13.01 -6.83
C ARG A 288 -10.69 -14.11 -6.15
N GLN A 289 -10.85 -14.05 -4.83
CA GLN A 289 -11.66 -15.01 -4.09
C GLN A 289 -13.12 -14.96 -4.54
N LEU A 290 -13.69 -13.77 -4.71
CA LEU A 290 -15.05 -13.58 -5.22
C LEU A 290 -15.21 -14.09 -6.66
N ALA A 291 -14.25 -13.79 -7.55
CA ALA A 291 -14.28 -14.29 -8.93
C ALA A 291 -14.14 -15.82 -9.01
N ALA A 292 -13.43 -16.44 -8.09
CA ALA A 292 -13.38 -17.90 -7.94
C ALA A 292 -14.70 -18.46 -7.41
N ARG A 293 -15.36 -17.73 -6.49
CA ARG A 293 -16.66 -18.06 -5.90
C ARG A 293 -17.81 -17.95 -6.91
N SER A 294 -17.88 -16.89 -7.70
CA SER A 294 -18.97 -16.70 -8.70
C SER A 294 -18.98 -17.76 -9.81
N ARG A 295 -17.92 -18.55 -9.95
CA ARG A 295 -17.90 -19.73 -10.83
C ARG A 295 -18.53 -20.97 -10.18
N SER A 296 -18.81 -20.97 -8.87
CA SER A 296 -19.32 -22.11 -8.10
C SER A 296 -20.61 -21.85 -7.34
N ALA A 297 -21.50 -20.96 -7.86
CA ALA A 297 -22.89 -20.68 -7.39
C ALA A 297 -23.07 -20.01 -5.98
N GLU A 298 -23.95 -19.01 -6.02
CA GLU A 298 -24.72 -18.35 -4.96
C GLU A 298 -23.94 -17.56 -3.88
N ALA A 299 -24.16 -16.23 -3.94
CA ALA A 299 -23.59 -15.25 -3.02
C ALA A 299 -24.44 -15.16 -1.74
N ASP A 300 -23.83 -15.39 -0.60
CA ASP A 300 -24.28 -14.80 0.67
C ASP A 300 -23.49 -13.51 0.91
N ASP A 301 -24.24 -12.41 1.07
CA ASP A 301 -23.75 -11.05 1.32
C ASP A 301 -23.39 -10.92 2.81
N ASP A 302 -22.16 -11.27 3.17
CA ASP A 302 -21.61 -10.94 4.49
C ASP A 302 -21.18 -9.46 4.48
N GLY A 303 -22.11 -8.60 4.90
CA GLY A 303 -21.91 -7.16 5.02
C GLY A 303 -20.71 -6.80 5.90
N ASP A 304 -19.86 -5.95 5.35
CA ASP A 304 -18.70 -5.34 6.02
C ASP A 304 -19.20 -4.50 7.22
N GLU A 305 -19.17 -5.05 8.43
CA GLU A 305 -19.50 -4.31 9.65
C GLU A 305 -18.51 -3.18 9.86
N LEU A 306 -19.03 -1.95 9.90
CA LEU A 306 -18.27 -0.74 10.20
C LEU A 306 -17.74 -0.80 11.65
N ASP A 307 -16.44 -0.93 11.80
CA ASP A 307 -15.78 -0.83 13.09
C ASP A 307 -15.85 0.63 13.61
N LEU A 308 -16.67 0.84 14.64
CA LEU A 308 -16.88 2.15 15.27
C LEU A 308 -15.59 2.77 15.84
N GLY A 309 -14.58 1.98 16.19
CA GLY A 309 -13.27 2.45 16.65
C GLY A 309 -12.49 3.24 15.58
N GLN A 310 -12.72 2.94 14.30
CA GLN A 310 -12.07 3.62 13.18
C GLN A 310 -12.73 4.97 12.81
N LEU A 311 -13.97 5.21 13.24
CA LEU A 311 -14.71 6.46 12.93
C LEU A 311 -13.99 7.73 13.44
N GLY A 312 -13.32 7.67 14.58
CA GLY A 312 -12.52 8.78 15.12
C GLY A 312 -11.32 9.14 14.25
N GLY A 313 -10.67 8.14 13.66
CA GLY A 313 -9.57 8.30 12.71
C GLY A 313 -10.03 8.89 11.38
N ILE A 314 -11.14 8.39 10.85
CA ILE A 314 -11.74 8.85 9.59
C ILE A 314 -12.17 10.33 9.70
N ASN A 315 -12.76 10.72 10.83
CA ASN A 315 -13.18 12.12 11.03
C ASN A 315 -11.96 13.09 11.03
N ARG A 316 -10.88 12.76 11.74
CA ARG A 316 -9.64 13.56 11.73
C ARG A 316 -8.99 13.61 10.35
N ALA A 317 -8.92 12.49 9.66
CA ALA A 317 -8.42 12.41 8.29
C ALA A 317 -9.24 13.30 7.33
N GLY A 318 -10.58 13.26 7.44
CA GLY A 318 -11.48 14.12 6.68
C GLY A 318 -11.26 15.60 6.96
N GLN A 319 -11.06 15.99 8.22
CA GLN A 319 -10.77 17.38 8.60
C GLN A 319 -9.42 17.86 8.04
N ARG A 320 -8.36 17.05 8.12
CA ARG A 320 -7.04 17.37 7.57
C ARG A 320 -7.10 17.57 6.06
N PHE A 321 -7.75 16.65 5.36
CA PHE A 321 -7.93 16.76 3.92
C PHE A 321 -8.76 17.99 3.54
N HIS A 322 -9.84 18.27 4.25
CA HIS A 322 -10.65 19.45 4.03
C HIS A 322 -9.85 20.74 4.23
N THR A 323 -9.04 20.81 5.29
CA THR A 323 -8.14 21.96 5.55
C THR A 323 -7.14 22.15 4.42
N LEU A 324 -6.58 21.05 3.88
CA LEU A 324 -5.71 21.11 2.72
C LEU A 324 -6.44 21.69 1.50
N CYS A 325 -7.62 21.17 1.16
CA CYS A 325 -8.42 21.68 0.03
C CYS A 325 -8.75 23.15 0.16
N GLN A 326 -9.15 23.64 1.36
CA GLN A 326 -9.47 25.04 1.60
C GLN A 326 -8.27 25.96 1.32
N LYS A 327 -7.03 25.57 1.65
CA LYS A 327 -5.82 26.37 1.37
C LYS A 327 -5.63 26.65 -0.13
N PHE A 328 -6.04 25.72 -0.98
CA PHE A 328 -5.92 25.87 -2.43
C PHE A 328 -7.15 26.46 -3.11
N GLN A 329 -8.33 26.37 -2.52
CA GLN A 329 -9.55 27.04 -3.00
C GLN A 329 -9.53 28.54 -2.71
N SER A 330 -9.05 28.96 -1.53
CA SER A 330 -8.95 30.37 -1.14
C SER A 330 -7.84 31.15 -1.88
N GLY A 331 -6.82 30.46 -2.43
CA GLY A 331 -5.72 31.07 -3.19
C GLY A 331 -6.06 31.42 -4.64
N GLY A 332 -7.22 30.98 -5.14
CA GLY A 332 -7.68 31.23 -6.50
C GLY A 332 -8.33 32.61 -6.73
N GLU A 333 -8.66 33.35 -5.68
CA GLU A 333 -9.32 34.65 -5.79
C GLU A 333 -8.38 35.89 -5.78
N THR A 334 -7.07 35.67 -5.65
CA THR A 334 -6.11 36.79 -5.56
C THR A 334 -5.09 36.78 -6.69
N ARG A 335 -5.53 36.68 -7.93
CA ARG A 335 -4.79 37.15 -9.12
C ARG A 335 -5.78 37.43 -10.26
N LEU A 336 -6.41 38.56 -10.23
CA LEU A 336 -6.90 39.34 -11.39
C LEU A 336 -5.95 40.47 -11.60
#